data_2a8a36c528dc94292d42783b64309a35
#
_entry.id   2a8a36c528dc94292d42783b64309a35
#
_cell.length_a   1.000
_cell.length_b   1.000
_cell.length_c   1.000
_cell.angle_alpha   90.00
_cell.angle_beta   90.00
_cell.angle_gamma   90.00
#
_symmetry.space_group_name_H-M   'P 1'
#
loop_
_entity.id
_entity.type
_entity.pdbx_description
1 polymer ?
#
loop_
_entity_poly.entity_id
_entity_poly.type
_entity_poly.pdbx_seq_one_letter_code
_entity_poly.pdbx_strand_id
1 'polypeptide(L)'
;MHSRIAGTGAYLPAKILTNAELATRVATSDEWIRTRTGIAERRIAADDEATSDLALHAARRALAAAAIAPADVDLIIVATTTPDMVFPSTACILQHKLGATGGAAFDVQAVCSGFVYALAIADRMIVSGMARNALVVGAEIYSRILDWDDRTTCVLFGDGAGAVVLVPSAVPGILTAHLHADGSHRNILCVPGQVHGGVVTGRPFVHMDGAQVFKFAVKVLAECAQEALDACGMDASSIDWMIPHQANIRIMDATAKKLHVAADKVIVTLDRHGNTSAASIPLALDVAVRDGRIRAGQHVMLLGVGGGFTWGSVFLQWT
;
A
#
# COMPACT_ATOMS: atom_id res chain seq x y z
N MET A 1 18.77 -0.39 -19.16
CA MET A 1 18.24 -1.44 -18.29
C MET A 1 16.95 -0.92 -17.68
N HIS A 2 15.91 -1.72 -17.61
CA HIS A 2 14.63 -1.41 -16.97
C HIS A 2 14.35 -2.39 -15.84
N SER A 3 13.33 -2.16 -15.06
CA SER A 3 12.80 -3.16 -14.14
C SER A 3 11.36 -3.55 -14.52
N ARG A 4 10.94 -4.75 -14.10
CA ARG A 4 9.57 -5.23 -14.23
C ARG A 4 9.12 -5.97 -12.97
N ILE A 5 7.84 -6.03 -12.73
CA ILE A 5 7.25 -6.90 -11.71
C ILE A 5 7.22 -8.34 -12.28
N ALA A 6 7.88 -9.26 -11.61
CA ALA A 6 7.97 -10.67 -12.00
C ALA A 6 6.96 -11.55 -11.24
N GLY A 7 6.49 -11.11 -10.09
CA GLY A 7 5.54 -11.86 -9.28
C GLY A 7 4.85 -10.97 -8.25
N THR A 8 3.64 -11.36 -7.87
CA THR A 8 2.83 -10.71 -6.83
C THR A 8 2.42 -11.71 -5.76
N GLY A 9 2.12 -11.22 -4.56
CA GLY A 9 1.61 -12.03 -3.47
C GLY A 9 0.87 -11.19 -2.45
N ALA A 10 -0.15 -11.77 -1.85
CA ALA A 10 -1.02 -11.11 -0.88
C ALA A 10 -1.27 -11.98 0.34
N TYR A 11 -1.47 -11.36 1.48
CA TYR A 11 -1.95 -12.02 2.69
C TYR A 11 -2.92 -11.12 3.44
N LEU A 12 -4.02 -11.71 3.86
CA LEU A 12 -5.01 -11.09 4.75
C LEU A 12 -5.17 -12.00 5.97
N PRO A 13 -5.18 -11.45 7.19
CA PRO A 13 -5.46 -12.21 8.41
C PRO A 13 -6.78 -12.97 8.34
N ALA A 14 -6.89 -14.07 9.07
CA ALA A 14 -8.06 -14.95 9.03
C ALA A 14 -9.31 -14.28 9.61
N LYS A 15 -9.16 -13.47 10.68
CA LYS A 15 -10.28 -12.84 11.38
C LYS A 15 -10.91 -11.75 10.52
N ILE A 16 -12.20 -11.91 10.23
CA ILE A 16 -13.03 -10.86 9.63
C ILE A 16 -13.68 -10.06 10.75
N LEU A 17 -13.64 -8.73 10.63
CA LEU A 17 -14.43 -7.82 11.47
C LEU A 17 -15.46 -7.13 10.57
N THR A 18 -16.72 -7.46 10.78
CA THR A 18 -17.85 -6.93 10.01
C THR A 18 -18.32 -5.57 10.53
N ASN A 19 -19.04 -4.82 9.69
CA ASN A 19 -19.69 -3.59 10.12
C ASN A 19 -20.73 -3.83 11.23
N ALA A 20 -21.42 -4.99 11.20
CA ALA A 20 -22.38 -5.37 12.23
C ALA A 20 -21.73 -5.53 13.61
N GLU A 21 -20.54 -6.16 13.65
CA GLU A 21 -19.76 -6.28 14.89
C GLU A 21 -19.26 -4.91 15.40
N LEU A 22 -18.81 -4.03 14.49
CA LEU A 22 -18.42 -2.67 14.86
C LEU A 22 -19.60 -1.87 15.44
N ALA A 23 -20.81 -2.04 14.92
CA ALA A 23 -22.01 -1.37 15.42
C ALA A 23 -22.38 -1.79 16.86
N THR A 24 -21.81 -2.88 17.39
CA THR A 24 -21.97 -3.24 18.82
C THR A 24 -21.02 -2.44 19.74
N ARG A 25 -20.00 -1.78 19.18
CA ARG A 25 -18.97 -1.06 19.94
C ARG A 25 -19.12 0.45 19.85
N VAL A 26 -19.44 0.97 18.66
CA VAL A 26 -19.54 2.40 18.40
C VAL A 26 -20.86 2.73 17.73
N ALA A 27 -21.37 3.95 17.90
CA ALA A 27 -22.65 4.40 17.32
C ALA A 27 -22.56 4.53 15.78
N THR A 28 -22.75 3.42 15.07
CA THR A 28 -22.69 3.31 13.60
C THR A 28 -23.67 2.26 13.07
N SER A 29 -23.72 2.06 11.75
CA SER A 29 -24.47 0.98 11.10
C SER A 29 -23.73 0.52 9.84
N ASP A 30 -24.04 -0.69 9.35
CA ASP A 30 -23.49 -1.21 8.08
C ASP A 30 -23.81 -0.26 6.91
N GLU A 31 -25.07 0.20 6.82
CA GLU A 31 -25.50 1.16 5.80
C GLU A 31 -24.68 2.47 5.85
N TRP A 32 -24.46 3.02 7.05
CA TRP A 32 -23.70 4.26 7.24
C TRP A 32 -22.24 4.09 6.78
N ILE A 33 -21.59 2.99 7.16
CA ILE A 33 -20.20 2.71 6.80
C ILE A 33 -20.08 2.50 5.28
N ARG A 34 -20.90 1.64 4.68
CA ARG A 34 -20.87 1.35 3.23
C ARG A 34 -21.12 2.61 2.39
N THR A 35 -22.14 3.38 2.72
CA THR A 35 -22.49 4.59 1.96
C THR A 35 -21.36 5.63 2.00
N ARG A 36 -20.66 5.74 3.12
CA ARG A 36 -19.62 6.77 3.29
C ARG A 36 -18.23 6.33 2.87
N THR A 37 -17.94 5.05 2.94
CA THR A 37 -16.58 4.53 2.76
C THR A 37 -16.46 3.48 1.66
N GLY A 38 -17.53 2.74 1.38
CA GLY A 38 -17.52 1.55 0.54
C GLY A 38 -17.15 0.26 1.27
N ILE A 39 -16.76 0.33 2.56
CA ILE A 39 -16.21 -0.80 3.32
C ILE A 39 -17.35 -1.65 3.88
N ALA A 40 -17.31 -2.97 3.62
CA ALA A 40 -18.21 -3.95 4.18
C ALA A 40 -17.60 -4.69 5.39
N GLU A 41 -16.33 -5.01 5.28
CA GLU A 41 -15.56 -5.74 6.27
C GLU A 41 -14.08 -5.36 6.22
N ARG A 42 -13.33 -5.74 7.23
CA ARG A 42 -11.87 -5.64 7.28
C ARG A 42 -11.30 -6.87 7.97
N ARG A 43 -9.99 -7.07 7.78
CA ARG A 43 -9.25 -8.16 8.41
C ARG A 43 -8.49 -7.64 9.59
N ILE A 44 -8.37 -8.45 10.63
CA ILE A 44 -7.69 -8.12 11.89
C ILE A 44 -6.68 -9.21 12.17
N ALA A 45 -5.42 -8.81 12.35
CA ALA A 45 -4.34 -9.72 12.73
C ALA A 45 -4.59 -10.36 14.08
N ALA A 46 -4.17 -11.59 14.25
CA ALA A 46 -4.17 -12.26 15.55
C ALA A 46 -3.15 -11.61 16.50
N ASP A 47 -3.31 -11.81 17.80
CA ASP A 47 -2.45 -11.18 18.80
C ASP A 47 -0.98 -11.61 18.69
N ASP A 48 -0.72 -12.82 18.19
CA ASP A 48 0.59 -13.41 17.96
C ASP A 48 1.16 -13.13 16.55
N GLU A 49 0.40 -12.54 15.64
CA GLU A 49 0.91 -12.10 14.34
C GLU A 49 1.59 -10.73 14.44
N ALA A 50 2.82 -10.62 14.00
CA ALA A 50 3.54 -9.36 13.82
C ALA A 50 3.46 -8.90 12.35
N THR A 51 3.80 -7.64 12.06
CA THR A 51 3.80 -7.10 10.70
C THR A 51 4.70 -7.91 9.77
N SER A 52 5.86 -8.37 10.28
CA SER A 52 6.76 -9.25 9.51
C SER A 52 6.16 -10.64 9.23
N ASP A 53 5.19 -11.13 10.02
CA ASP A 53 4.50 -12.40 9.74
C ASP A 53 3.54 -12.25 8.57
N LEU A 54 2.75 -11.17 8.57
CA LEU A 54 1.89 -10.85 7.43
C LEU A 54 2.74 -10.66 6.15
N ALA A 55 3.85 -9.90 6.28
CA ALA A 55 4.81 -9.69 5.20
C ALA A 55 5.40 -11.00 4.69
N LEU A 56 5.74 -11.95 5.57
CA LEU A 56 6.31 -13.26 5.22
C LEU A 56 5.36 -14.07 4.31
N HIS A 57 4.08 -14.10 4.65
CA HIS A 57 3.08 -14.81 3.86
C HIS A 57 2.93 -14.20 2.46
N ALA A 58 2.83 -12.88 2.34
CA ALA A 58 2.77 -12.19 1.07
C ALA A 58 4.05 -12.37 0.25
N ALA A 59 5.22 -12.23 0.88
CA ALA A 59 6.54 -12.38 0.28
C ALA A 59 6.75 -13.77 -0.33
N ARG A 60 6.43 -14.83 0.41
CA ARG A 60 6.54 -16.21 -0.09
C ARG A 60 5.69 -16.46 -1.34
N ARG A 61 4.48 -15.89 -1.39
CA ARG A 61 3.60 -15.99 -2.56
C ARG A 61 4.14 -15.21 -3.74
N ALA A 62 4.69 -14.01 -3.51
CA ALA A 62 5.30 -13.20 -4.57
C ALA A 62 6.55 -13.86 -5.15
N LEU A 63 7.43 -14.41 -4.31
CA LEU A 63 8.63 -15.15 -4.72
C LEU A 63 8.28 -16.41 -5.49
N ALA A 64 7.30 -17.17 -5.04
CA ALA A 64 6.81 -18.36 -5.76
C ALA A 64 6.24 -17.99 -7.14
N ALA A 65 5.48 -16.90 -7.24
CA ALA A 65 4.94 -16.40 -8.50
C ALA A 65 6.04 -15.92 -9.46
N ALA A 66 7.13 -15.35 -8.92
CA ALA A 66 8.30 -14.92 -9.69
C ALA A 66 9.27 -16.08 -10.04
N ALA A 67 9.09 -17.27 -9.47
CA ALA A 67 10.03 -18.40 -9.52
C ALA A 67 11.44 -18.02 -9.03
N ILE A 68 11.53 -17.20 -7.96
CA ILE A 68 12.80 -16.75 -7.35
C ILE A 68 12.90 -17.37 -5.96
N ALA A 69 14.06 -17.96 -5.66
CA ALA A 69 14.33 -18.50 -4.33
C ALA A 69 14.64 -17.36 -3.33
N PRO A 70 14.28 -17.50 -2.04
CA PRO A 70 14.63 -16.51 -1.02
C PRO A 70 16.13 -16.16 -0.97
N ALA A 71 17.02 -17.14 -1.22
CA ALA A 71 18.46 -16.94 -1.23
C ALA A 71 18.96 -16.02 -2.38
N ASP A 72 18.16 -15.86 -3.43
CA ASP A 72 18.50 -15.03 -4.59
C ASP A 72 18.00 -13.58 -4.43
N VAL A 73 17.31 -13.26 -3.33
CA VAL A 73 16.83 -11.89 -3.04
C VAL A 73 17.97 -11.08 -2.45
N ASP A 74 18.37 -10.02 -3.15
CA ASP A 74 19.46 -9.14 -2.75
C ASP A 74 19.01 -7.74 -2.29
N LEU A 75 17.69 -7.49 -2.30
CA LEU A 75 17.08 -6.28 -1.74
C LEU A 75 15.70 -6.59 -1.18
N ILE A 76 15.46 -6.18 0.08
CA ILE A 76 14.13 -6.23 0.70
C ILE A 76 13.77 -4.83 1.19
N ILE A 77 12.64 -4.28 0.71
CA ILE A 77 12.09 -3.02 1.19
C ILE A 77 10.69 -3.29 1.73
N VAL A 78 10.44 -2.96 2.99
CA VAL A 78 9.12 -3.02 3.60
C VAL A 78 8.58 -1.61 3.81
N ALA A 79 7.45 -1.30 3.20
CA ALA A 79 6.68 -0.09 3.48
C ALA A 79 5.73 -0.37 4.64
N THR A 80 5.96 0.27 5.78
CA THR A 80 5.14 0.11 6.98
C THR A 80 5.21 1.32 7.90
N THR A 81 4.12 1.59 8.61
CA THR A 81 4.04 2.53 9.74
C THR A 81 3.75 1.82 11.06
N THR A 82 3.55 0.52 11.00
CA THR A 82 3.29 -0.37 12.14
C THR A 82 4.36 -1.46 12.23
N PRO A 83 5.67 -1.10 12.37
CA PRO A 83 6.75 -2.06 12.41
C PRO A 83 6.61 -2.99 13.62
N ASP A 84 7.29 -4.15 13.56
CA ASP A 84 7.32 -5.11 14.67
C ASP A 84 7.85 -4.46 15.96
N MET A 85 8.85 -3.61 15.81
CA MET A 85 9.52 -2.91 16.92
C MET A 85 10.21 -1.64 16.42
N VAL A 86 10.75 -0.82 17.32
CA VAL A 86 11.43 0.43 16.98
C VAL A 86 12.67 0.17 16.09
N PHE A 87 13.45 -0.85 16.41
CA PHE A 87 14.52 -1.43 15.59
C PHE A 87 14.84 -2.86 16.09
N PRO A 88 15.37 -3.78 15.27
CA PRO A 88 15.68 -3.61 13.85
C PRO A 88 14.45 -3.39 12.97
N SER A 89 14.67 -3.06 11.68
CA SER A 89 13.58 -2.88 10.72
C SER A 89 12.77 -4.16 10.51
N THR A 90 11.49 -4.00 10.18
CA THR A 90 10.62 -5.12 9.78
C THR A 90 11.20 -5.89 8.60
N ALA A 91 11.87 -5.20 7.66
CA ALA A 91 12.56 -5.83 6.54
C ALA A 91 13.70 -6.75 6.98
N CYS A 92 14.50 -6.40 8.00
CA CYS A 92 15.54 -7.27 8.55
C CYS A 92 14.93 -8.51 9.22
N ILE A 93 13.83 -8.34 9.94
CA ILE A 93 13.12 -9.46 10.56
C ILE A 93 12.53 -10.39 9.48
N LEU A 94 11.92 -9.81 8.45
CA LEU A 94 11.40 -10.55 7.29
C LEU A 94 12.51 -11.31 6.57
N GLN A 95 13.68 -10.70 6.35
CA GLN A 95 14.84 -11.33 5.73
C GLN A 95 15.24 -12.60 6.47
N HIS A 96 15.33 -12.52 7.80
CA HIS A 96 15.61 -13.68 8.65
C HIS A 96 14.53 -14.77 8.53
N LYS A 97 13.24 -14.39 8.63
CA LYS A 97 12.10 -15.33 8.54
C LYS A 97 12.00 -16.01 7.16
N LEU A 98 12.45 -15.33 6.10
CA LEU A 98 12.52 -15.90 4.74
C LEU A 98 13.70 -16.85 4.56
N GLY A 99 14.72 -16.76 5.39
CA GLY A 99 15.99 -17.44 5.18
C GLY A 99 16.85 -16.79 4.09
N ALA A 100 16.58 -15.54 3.71
CA ALA A 100 17.40 -14.75 2.82
C ALA A 100 18.61 -14.19 3.57
N THR A 101 19.76 -14.09 2.90
CA THR A 101 21.00 -13.60 3.52
C THR A 101 21.81 -12.74 2.55
N GLY A 102 22.54 -11.75 3.09
CA GLY A 102 23.53 -10.97 2.34
C GLY A 102 23.00 -9.78 1.54
N GLY A 103 21.68 -9.69 1.32
CA GLY A 103 21.07 -8.55 0.65
C GLY A 103 20.77 -7.37 1.58
N ALA A 104 20.56 -6.18 1.02
CA ALA A 104 20.11 -5.03 1.78
C ALA A 104 18.65 -5.20 2.24
N ALA A 105 18.35 -4.81 3.49
CA ALA A 105 16.99 -4.86 4.05
C ALA A 105 16.72 -3.63 4.91
N PHE A 106 15.67 -2.87 4.58
CA PHE A 106 15.28 -1.66 5.31
C PHE A 106 13.80 -1.33 5.11
N ASP A 107 13.25 -0.55 6.06
CA ASP A 107 11.87 -0.07 6.00
C ASP A 107 11.80 1.33 5.36
N VAL A 108 10.65 1.60 4.70
CA VAL A 108 10.27 2.92 4.22
C VAL A 108 8.98 3.34 4.91
N GLN A 109 9.01 4.51 5.56
CA GLN A 109 7.83 5.10 6.17
C GLN A 109 7.34 6.30 5.35
N ALA A 110 6.28 6.08 4.56
CA ALA A 110 5.54 7.11 3.85
C ALA A 110 4.02 6.83 3.93
N VAL A 111 3.61 6.21 5.04
CA VAL A 111 2.23 5.85 5.37
C VAL A 111 1.55 5.14 4.19
N CYS A 112 0.34 5.55 3.80
CA CYS A 112 -0.42 4.88 2.74
C CYS A 112 0.20 5.00 1.34
N SER A 113 1.13 5.95 1.10
CA SER A 113 1.93 6.03 -0.13
C SER A 113 3.21 5.19 -0.07
N GLY A 114 3.48 4.55 1.06
CA GLY A 114 4.74 3.84 1.33
C GLY A 114 5.11 2.80 0.28
N PHE A 115 4.14 2.03 -0.22
CA PHE A 115 4.39 1.05 -1.27
C PHE A 115 4.87 1.69 -2.58
N VAL A 116 4.26 2.81 -3.00
CA VAL A 116 4.68 3.55 -4.21
C VAL A 116 6.11 4.08 -4.04
N TYR A 117 6.44 4.60 -2.86
CA TYR A 117 7.79 5.04 -2.53
C TYR A 117 8.80 3.88 -2.57
N ALA A 118 8.48 2.76 -1.91
CA ALA A 118 9.34 1.58 -1.87
C ALA A 118 9.55 0.99 -3.27
N LEU A 119 8.50 0.96 -4.10
CA LEU A 119 8.56 0.46 -5.46
C LEU A 119 9.45 1.34 -6.36
N ALA A 120 9.33 2.67 -6.23
CA ALA A 120 10.17 3.63 -6.96
C ALA A 120 11.65 3.50 -6.56
N ILE A 121 11.95 3.34 -5.26
CA ILE A 121 13.31 3.13 -4.76
C ILE A 121 13.88 1.82 -5.33
N ALA A 122 13.13 0.71 -5.22
CA ALA A 122 13.57 -0.58 -5.71
C ALA A 122 13.83 -0.56 -7.22
N ASP A 123 12.96 0.07 -8.00
CA ASP A 123 13.16 0.25 -9.44
C ASP A 123 14.49 0.95 -9.74
N ARG A 124 14.80 2.06 -9.06
CA ARG A 124 16.07 2.78 -9.27
C ARG A 124 17.28 1.95 -8.86
N MET A 125 17.18 1.14 -7.81
CA MET A 125 18.26 0.24 -7.38
C MET A 125 18.49 -0.90 -8.40
N ILE A 126 17.43 -1.44 -9.00
CA ILE A 126 17.54 -2.42 -10.09
C ILE A 126 18.18 -1.78 -11.33
N VAL A 127 17.66 -0.62 -11.78
CA VAL A 127 18.12 0.08 -12.98
C VAL A 127 19.58 0.51 -12.87
N SER A 128 20.02 0.90 -11.67
CA SER A 128 21.43 1.26 -11.40
C SER A 128 22.38 0.06 -11.29
N GLY A 129 21.84 -1.17 -11.22
CA GLY A 129 22.63 -2.40 -11.03
C GLY A 129 23.04 -2.67 -9.58
N MET A 130 22.52 -1.92 -8.61
CA MET A 130 22.77 -2.15 -7.16
C MET A 130 22.05 -3.41 -6.66
N ALA A 131 20.93 -3.79 -7.27
CA ALA A 131 20.19 -5.00 -6.96
C ALA A 131 19.74 -5.70 -8.25
N ARG A 132 19.53 -7.02 -8.18
CA ARG A 132 18.99 -7.85 -9.28
C ARG A 132 17.60 -8.37 -8.97
N ASN A 133 17.35 -8.78 -7.73
CA ASN A 133 16.05 -9.31 -7.30
C ASN A 133 15.59 -8.55 -6.07
N ALA A 134 14.65 -7.63 -6.25
CA ALA A 134 14.11 -6.83 -5.16
C ALA A 134 12.73 -7.32 -4.74
N LEU A 135 12.57 -7.61 -3.46
CA LEU A 135 11.29 -7.89 -2.81
C LEU A 135 10.77 -6.59 -2.19
N VAL A 136 9.63 -6.10 -2.67
CA VAL A 136 8.97 -4.89 -2.16
C VAL A 136 7.66 -5.28 -1.51
N VAL A 137 7.49 -4.93 -0.25
CA VAL A 137 6.32 -5.32 0.56
C VAL A 137 5.67 -4.08 1.15
N GLY A 138 4.34 -4.00 1.07
CA GLY A 138 3.53 -3.13 1.92
C GLY A 138 2.84 -4.00 2.98
N ALA A 139 3.06 -3.73 4.26
CA ALA A 139 2.52 -4.55 5.35
C ALA A 139 2.13 -3.69 6.55
N GLU A 140 0.93 -3.90 7.10
CA GLU A 140 0.40 -3.07 8.18
C GLU A 140 -0.49 -3.86 9.13
N ILE A 141 -0.40 -3.51 10.42
CA ILE A 141 -1.35 -3.91 11.46
C ILE A 141 -1.93 -2.63 12.10
N TYR A 142 -2.80 -1.95 11.37
CA TYR A 142 -3.43 -0.70 11.82
C TYR A 142 -4.37 -0.91 13.02
N SER A 143 -4.93 -2.09 13.16
CA SER A 143 -5.82 -2.44 14.29
C SER A 143 -5.19 -2.17 15.67
N ARG A 144 -3.86 -2.16 15.77
CA ARG A 144 -3.10 -1.91 17.00
C ARG A 144 -2.91 -0.43 17.36
N ILE A 145 -3.14 0.45 16.40
CA ILE A 145 -3.01 1.91 16.57
C ILE A 145 -4.34 2.64 16.39
N LEU A 146 -5.48 1.91 16.42
CA LEU A 146 -6.81 2.47 16.40
C LEU A 146 -7.33 2.68 17.83
N ASP A 147 -7.94 3.83 18.06
CA ASP A 147 -8.86 4.02 19.16
C ASP A 147 -10.21 3.40 18.76
N TRP A 148 -10.54 2.26 19.35
CA TRP A 148 -11.75 1.50 19.00
C TRP A 148 -13.05 2.18 19.44
N ASP A 149 -12.96 3.25 20.25
CA ASP A 149 -14.08 4.12 20.65
C ASP A 149 -14.25 5.32 19.70
N ASP A 150 -13.27 5.57 18.82
CA ASP A 150 -13.34 6.62 17.80
C ASP A 150 -13.94 6.11 16.49
N ARG A 151 -15.26 6.32 16.32
CA ARG A 151 -15.99 5.96 15.10
C ARG A 151 -15.39 6.56 13.81
N THR A 152 -14.67 7.68 13.91
CA THR A 152 -14.15 8.37 12.71
C THR A 152 -12.99 7.64 12.06
N THR A 153 -12.32 6.77 12.80
CA THR A 153 -11.14 6.02 12.36
C THR A 153 -11.33 4.50 12.40
N CYS A 154 -11.92 3.93 13.48
CA CYS A 154 -12.00 2.48 13.66
C CYS A 154 -12.84 1.76 12.59
N VAL A 155 -13.74 2.46 11.90
CA VAL A 155 -14.57 1.90 10.82
C VAL A 155 -13.84 1.79 9.48
N LEU A 156 -12.62 2.37 9.35
CA LEU A 156 -11.91 2.47 8.08
C LEU A 156 -10.84 1.39 7.91
N PHE A 157 -9.98 1.25 8.91
CA PHE A 157 -8.73 0.54 8.76
C PHE A 157 -8.84 -0.95 9.00
N GLY A 158 -7.97 -1.69 8.31
CA GLY A 158 -7.75 -3.13 8.47
C GLY A 158 -6.27 -3.48 8.33
N ASP A 159 -5.97 -4.75 8.51
CA ASP A 159 -4.63 -5.32 8.52
C ASP A 159 -4.39 -6.17 7.27
N GLY A 160 -3.15 -6.22 6.81
CA GLY A 160 -2.78 -7.07 5.68
C GLY A 160 -1.38 -6.77 5.13
N ALA A 161 -0.96 -7.58 4.18
CA ALA A 161 0.29 -7.42 3.46
C ALA A 161 0.13 -7.78 1.98
N GLY A 162 0.78 -6.98 1.14
CA GLY A 162 0.96 -7.29 -0.28
C GLY A 162 2.41 -7.14 -0.67
N ALA A 163 2.88 -7.94 -1.61
CA ALA A 163 4.27 -7.97 -2.04
C ALA A 163 4.41 -8.10 -3.55
N VAL A 164 5.48 -7.53 -4.08
CA VAL A 164 5.91 -7.76 -5.46
C VAL A 164 7.40 -8.08 -5.49
N VAL A 165 7.82 -8.80 -6.53
CA VAL A 165 9.23 -9.03 -6.86
C VAL A 165 9.56 -8.27 -8.13
N LEU A 166 10.57 -7.39 -8.07
CA LEU A 166 11.13 -6.72 -9.23
C LEU A 166 12.41 -7.41 -9.70
N VAL A 167 12.55 -7.47 -11.00
CA VAL A 167 13.74 -8.02 -11.68
C VAL A 167 14.19 -7.09 -12.81
N PRO A 168 15.47 -7.16 -13.26
CA PRO A 168 15.92 -6.48 -14.45
C PRO A 168 15.14 -6.92 -15.68
N SER A 169 14.96 -6.00 -16.63
CA SER A 169 14.26 -6.26 -17.89
C SER A 169 14.93 -5.55 -19.07
N ALA A 170 14.90 -6.18 -20.22
CA ALA A 170 15.31 -5.56 -21.48
C ALA A 170 14.23 -4.62 -22.03
N VAL A 171 12.97 -4.88 -21.70
CA VAL A 171 11.82 -4.03 -22.06
C VAL A 171 11.31 -3.25 -20.84
N PRO A 172 10.75 -2.06 -21.04
CA PRO A 172 10.19 -1.30 -19.94
C PRO A 172 9.06 -2.07 -19.24
N GLY A 173 9.14 -2.17 -17.90
CA GLY A 173 8.04 -2.56 -17.03
C GLY A 173 7.57 -1.32 -16.27
N ILE A 174 8.38 -0.81 -15.33
CA ILE A 174 8.12 0.51 -14.75
C ILE A 174 8.53 1.58 -15.76
N LEU A 175 7.58 2.41 -16.18
CA LEU A 175 7.78 3.48 -17.17
C LEU A 175 8.25 4.75 -16.47
N THR A 176 7.55 5.15 -15.40
CA THR A 176 7.89 6.33 -14.60
C THR A 176 7.37 6.20 -13.17
N ALA A 177 8.00 6.96 -12.26
CA ALA A 177 7.58 7.09 -10.87
C ALA A 177 7.80 8.52 -10.41
N HIS A 178 6.81 9.10 -9.73
CA HIS A 178 6.85 10.45 -9.17
C HIS A 178 6.50 10.41 -7.69
N LEU A 179 7.29 11.09 -6.86
CA LEU A 179 7.15 11.08 -5.41
C LEU A 179 7.18 12.52 -4.89
N HIS A 180 6.25 12.85 -4.01
CA HIS A 180 6.06 14.18 -3.46
C HIS A 180 5.74 14.15 -1.97
N ALA A 181 6.08 15.22 -1.26
CA ALA A 181 5.72 15.42 0.15
C ALA A 181 5.44 16.90 0.46
N ASP A 182 4.54 17.13 1.41
CA ASP A 182 4.32 18.44 2.04
C ASP A 182 4.10 18.26 3.54
N GLY A 183 5.15 18.50 4.33
CA GLY A 183 5.14 18.37 5.77
C GLY A 183 4.31 19.45 6.51
N SER A 184 3.81 20.50 5.82
CA SER A 184 2.93 21.48 6.42
C SER A 184 1.59 20.90 6.86
N HIS A 185 1.20 19.77 6.29
CA HIS A 185 -0.06 19.06 6.55
C HIS A 185 0.05 17.92 7.59
N ARG A 186 1.20 17.78 8.29
CA ARG A 186 1.49 16.66 9.19
C ARG A 186 0.46 16.36 10.27
N ASN A 187 -0.34 17.34 10.68
CA ASN A 187 -1.33 17.18 11.75
C ASN A 187 -2.71 16.70 11.26
N ILE A 188 -2.94 16.60 9.94
CA ILE A 188 -4.24 16.23 9.36
C ILE A 188 -4.50 14.72 9.47
N LEU A 189 -3.43 13.92 9.33
CA LEU A 189 -3.45 12.47 9.49
C LEU A 189 -2.14 12.03 10.12
N CYS A 190 -2.16 11.61 11.38
CA CYS A 190 -0.96 11.26 12.14
C CYS A 190 -1.27 10.31 13.31
N VAL A 191 -0.21 9.75 13.87
CA VAL A 191 -0.20 9.08 15.18
C VAL A 191 0.77 9.85 16.07
N PRO A 192 0.30 10.74 16.97
CA PRO A 192 1.18 11.65 17.72
C PRO A 192 1.87 11.00 18.93
N GLY A 193 1.90 9.69 19.01
CA GLY A 193 2.65 8.95 20.02
C GLY A 193 4.15 8.94 19.74
N GLN A 194 4.96 8.99 20.79
CA GLN A 194 6.42 8.89 20.70
C GLN A 194 6.99 8.09 21.88
N VAL A 195 8.12 7.41 21.65
CA VAL A 195 8.83 6.70 22.72
C VAL A 195 9.77 7.68 23.44
N HIS A 196 9.59 7.81 24.73
CA HIS A 196 10.44 8.63 25.59
C HIS A 196 10.68 7.92 26.93
N GLY A 197 11.95 7.77 27.34
CA GLY A 197 12.29 7.12 28.60
C GLY A 197 11.79 5.67 28.74
N GLY A 198 11.67 4.93 27.63
CA GLY A 198 11.16 3.55 27.61
C GLY A 198 9.65 3.41 27.68
N VAL A 199 8.90 4.49 27.67
CA VAL A 199 7.43 4.50 27.63
C VAL A 199 6.91 5.24 26.40
N VAL A 200 5.71 4.86 25.95
CA VAL A 200 5.00 5.61 24.91
C VAL A 200 4.32 6.82 25.58
N THR A 201 4.65 8.02 25.11
CA THR A 201 4.04 9.28 25.55
C THR A 201 3.19 9.86 24.42
N GLY A 202 2.25 10.74 24.77
CA GLY A 202 1.25 11.26 23.83
C GLY A 202 0.10 10.26 23.60
N ARG A 203 -0.70 10.52 22.57
CA ARG A 203 -1.82 9.64 22.17
C ARG A 203 -1.38 8.74 21.01
N PRO A 204 -1.06 7.45 21.24
CA PRO A 204 -0.52 6.56 20.21
C PRO A 204 -1.62 5.98 19.28
N PHE A 205 -2.66 6.76 18.99
CA PHE A 205 -3.76 6.38 18.12
C PHE A 205 -3.86 7.28 16.90
N VAL A 206 -4.37 6.70 15.81
CA VAL A 206 -4.62 7.44 14.57
C VAL A 206 -5.54 8.63 14.84
N HIS A 207 -5.09 9.81 14.42
CA HIS A 207 -5.87 11.03 14.35
C HIS A 207 -6.05 11.42 12.87
N MET A 208 -7.30 11.78 12.48
CA MET A 208 -7.61 12.11 11.11
C MET A 208 -8.69 13.21 11.00
N ASP A 209 -8.38 14.29 10.27
CA ASP A 209 -9.38 15.19 9.72
C ASP A 209 -9.84 14.69 8.33
N GLY A 210 -10.90 13.90 8.32
CA GLY A 210 -11.36 13.25 7.09
C GLY A 210 -11.77 14.21 5.98
N ALA A 211 -12.23 15.43 6.30
CA ALA A 211 -12.63 16.43 5.29
C ALA A 211 -11.40 17.02 4.58
N GLN A 212 -10.37 17.35 5.34
CA GLN A 212 -9.11 17.84 4.78
C GLN A 212 -8.37 16.74 4.01
N VAL A 213 -8.32 15.51 4.54
CA VAL A 213 -7.76 14.34 3.85
C VAL A 213 -8.43 14.14 2.49
N PHE A 214 -9.77 14.15 2.41
CA PHE A 214 -10.50 13.98 1.16
C PHE A 214 -10.11 15.04 0.12
N LYS A 215 -10.18 16.31 0.50
CA LYS A 215 -9.89 17.44 -0.40
C LYS A 215 -8.47 17.39 -0.94
N PHE A 216 -7.50 17.10 -0.06
CA PHE A 216 -6.10 16.99 -0.43
C PHE A 216 -5.85 15.79 -1.34
N ALA A 217 -6.31 14.60 -0.96
CA ALA A 217 -6.08 13.36 -1.68
C ALA A 217 -6.58 13.42 -3.13
N VAL A 218 -7.83 13.84 -3.36
CA VAL A 218 -8.41 13.95 -4.72
C VAL A 218 -7.61 14.91 -5.61
N LYS A 219 -7.08 15.99 -5.03
CA LYS A 219 -6.26 16.95 -5.76
C LYS A 219 -4.94 16.32 -6.19
N VAL A 220 -4.15 15.84 -5.23
CA VAL A 220 -2.77 15.42 -5.48
C VAL A 220 -2.65 14.10 -6.24
N LEU A 221 -3.60 13.17 -6.05
CA LEU A 221 -3.62 11.92 -6.81
C LEU A 221 -3.86 12.17 -8.30
N ALA A 222 -4.79 13.07 -8.65
CA ALA A 222 -5.04 13.41 -10.04
C ALA A 222 -3.87 14.17 -10.66
N GLU A 223 -3.25 15.11 -9.94
CA GLU A 223 -2.08 15.85 -10.41
C GLU A 223 -0.88 14.92 -10.64
N CYS A 224 -0.61 14.00 -9.72
CA CYS A 224 0.49 13.07 -9.82
C CYS A 224 0.29 12.02 -10.94
N ALA A 225 -0.95 11.60 -11.18
CA ALA A 225 -1.27 10.73 -12.31
C ALA A 225 -1.05 11.44 -13.64
N GLN A 226 -1.48 12.71 -13.77
CA GLN A 226 -1.26 13.51 -14.97
C GLN A 226 0.24 13.72 -15.21
N GLU A 227 1.01 14.03 -14.16
CA GLU A 227 2.47 14.16 -14.25
C GLU A 227 3.12 12.88 -14.81
N ALA A 228 2.67 11.70 -14.38
CA ALA A 228 3.18 10.43 -14.87
C ALA A 228 2.83 10.18 -16.35
N LEU A 229 1.62 10.56 -16.77
CA LEU A 229 1.20 10.48 -18.18
C LEU A 229 2.00 11.42 -19.05
N ASP A 230 2.16 12.67 -18.62
CA ASP A 230 2.93 13.70 -19.34
C ASP A 230 4.39 13.29 -19.54
N ALA A 231 5.02 12.70 -18.51
CA ALA A 231 6.39 12.18 -18.56
C ALA A 231 6.56 11.04 -19.58
N CYS A 232 5.49 10.30 -19.87
CA CYS A 232 5.47 9.23 -20.88
C CYS A 232 4.97 9.70 -22.26
N GLY A 233 4.52 10.95 -22.41
CA GLY A 233 3.87 11.42 -23.62
C GLY A 233 2.54 10.72 -23.92
N MET A 234 1.83 10.28 -22.87
CA MET A 234 0.59 9.54 -22.94
C MET A 234 -0.57 10.35 -22.35
N ASP A 235 -1.78 9.92 -22.61
CA ASP A 235 -3.00 10.49 -22.03
C ASP A 235 -3.78 9.46 -21.20
N ALA A 236 -4.86 9.89 -20.56
CA ALA A 236 -5.66 9.04 -19.67
C ALA A 236 -6.30 7.83 -20.37
N SER A 237 -6.48 7.86 -21.71
CA SER A 237 -7.02 6.72 -22.46
C SER A 237 -6.05 5.55 -22.50
N SER A 238 -4.76 5.81 -22.30
CA SER A 238 -3.69 4.83 -22.21
C SER A 238 -3.74 3.99 -20.92
N ILE A 239 -4.49 4.42 -19.91
CA ILE A 239 -4.66 3.68 -18.67
C ILE A 239 -5.64 2.53 -18.89
N ASP A 240 -5.16 1.28 -18.83
CA ASP A 240 -6.02 0.11 -18.82
C ASP A 240 -6.59 -0.14 -17.44
N TRP A 241 -5.76 0.00 -16.39
CA TRP A 241 -6.15 -0.19 -15.00
C TRP A 241 -5.58 0.90 -14.09
N MET A 242 -6.41 1.43 -13.21
CA MET A 242 -6.03 2.35 -12.15
C MET A 242 -6.18 1.64 -10.80
N ILE A 243 -5.10 1.61 -10.02
CA ILE A 243 -5.07 1.06 -8.66
C ILE A 243 -4.69 2.19 -7.69
N PRO A 244 -5.65 2.98 -7.22
CA PRO A 244 -5.40 3.97 -6.19
C PRO A 244 -5.31 3.28 -4.82
N HIS A 245 -4.66 3.95 -3.87
CA HIS A 245 -4.77 3.60 -2.46
C HIS A 245 -6.23 3.41 -2.05
N GLN A 246 -6.53 2.28 -1.41
CA GLN A 246 -7.88 1.85 -1.04
C GLN A 246 -8.31 2.54 0.28
N ALA A 247 -8.38 3.88 0.27
CA ALA A 247 -8.73 4.66 1.45
C ALA A 247 -10.23 4.76 1.68
N ASN A 248 -10.96 5.10 0.61
CA ASN A 248 -12.38 5.39 0.61
C ASN A 248 -12.89 5.43 -0.83
N ILE A 249 -14.01 4.76 -1.10
CA ILE A 249 -14.57 4.67 -2.46
C ILE A 249 -14.82 6.06 -3.08
N ARG A 250 -15.23 7.04 -2.28
CA ARG A 250 -15.51 8.40 -2.74
C ARG A 250 -14.26 9.14 -3.21
N ILE A 251 -13.08 8.87 -2.58
CA ILE A 251 -11.79 9.43 -3.04
C ILE A 251 -11.42 8.78 -4.36
N MET A 252 -11.56 7.46 -4.46
CA MET A 252 -11.22 6.69 -5.66
C MET A 252 -12.07 7.15 -6.85
N ASP A 253 -13.39 7.24 -6.67
CA ASP A 253 -14.34 7.71 -7.70
C ASP A 253 -14.07 9.16 -8.13
N ALA A 254 -13.81 10.05 -7.16
CA ALA A 254 -13.53 11.45 -7.47
C ALA A 254 -12.19 11.61 -8.21
N THR A 255 -11.18 10.81 -7.89
CA THR A 255 -9.89 10.78 -8.58
C THR A 255 -10.06 10.26 -10.02
N ALA A 256 -10.75 9.13 -10.19
CA ALA A 256 -11.03 8.56 -11.52
C ALA A 256 -11.81 9.54 -12.42
N LYS A 257 -12.85 10.17 -11.86
CA LYS A 257 -13.64 11.18 -12.56
C LYS A 257 -12.79 12.39 -13.01
N LYS A 258 -11.88 12.86 -12.15
CA LYS A 258 -11.00 14.00 -12.45
C LYS A 258 -9.98 13.67 -13.54
N LEU A 259 -9.56 12.41 -13.61
CA LEU A 259 -8.65 11.88 -14.64
C LEU A 259 -9.38 11.40 -15.90
N HIS A 260 -10.69 11.45 -15.95
CA HIS A 260 -11.50 10.88 -17.04
C HIS A 260 -11.28 9.37 -17.25
N VAL A 261 -10.90 8.63 -16.21
CA VAL A 261 -10.79 7.18 -16.21
C VAL A 261 -12.16 6.58 -15.90
N ALA A 262 -12.61 5.62 -16.71
CA ALA A 262 -13.89 4.94 -16.53
C ALA A 262 -13.89 4.12 -15.23
N ALA A 263 -15.03 4.06 -14.54
CA ALA A 263 -15.12 3.41 -13.22
C ALA A 263 -14.82 1.91 -13.26
N ASP A 264 -15.09 1.24 -14.36
CA ASP A 264 -14.80 -0.19 -14.58
C ASP A 264 -13.30 -0.48 -14.77
N LYS A 265 -12.49 0.54 -15.01
CA LYS A 265 -11.02 0.47 -15.04
C LYS A 265 -10.38 0.69 -13.66
N VAL A 266 -11.15 0.99 -12.62
CA VAL A 266 -10.64 1.18 -11.25
C VAL A 266 -10.71 -0.13 -10.49
N ILE A 267 -9.55 -0.60 -10.00
CA ILE A 267 -9.51 -1.80 -9.16
C ILE A 267 -9.94 -1.42 -7.75
N VAL A 268 -10.99 -2.07 -7.27
CA VAL A 268 -11.56 -1.89 -5.92
C VAL A 268 -11.47 -3.21 -5.16
N THR A 269 -10.88 -3.18 -3.98
CA THR A 269 -10.83 -4.27 -3.00
C THR A 269 -11.20 -3.80 -1.60
N LEU A 270 -11.43 -2.51 -1.48
CA LEU A 270 -11.73 -1.79 -0.24
C LEU A 270 -12.95 -2.38 0.51
N ASP A 271 -13.94 -2.87 -0.22
CA ASP A 271 -15.16 -3.45 0.33
C ASP A 271 -14.89 -4.62 1.28
N ARG A 272 -13.87 -5.43 0.98
CA ARG A 272 -13.51 -6.66 1.72
C ARG A 272 -12.22 -6.54 2.53
N HIS A 273 -11.35 -5.60 2.18
CA HIS A 273 -10.04 -5.45 2.83
C HIS A 273 -10.04 -4.31 3.84
N GLY A 274 -10.95 -3.32 3.71
CA GLY A 274 -10.83 -2.04 4.39
C GLY A 274 -9.62 -1.23 3.89
N ASN A 275 -9.26 -0.19 4.62
CA ASN A 275 -8.05 0.57 4.36
C ASN A 275 -6.86 -0.10 5.08
N THR A 276 -6.03 -0.80 4.33
CA THR A 276 -4.80 -1.46 4.84
C THR A 276 -3.54 -0.62 4.62
N SER A 277 -3.67 0.71 4.53
CA SER A 277 -2.54 1.66 4.40
C SER A 277 -1.56 1.27 3.28
N ALA A 278 -0.27 1.09 3.56
CA ALA A 278 0.75 0.73 2.57
C ALA A 278 0.50 -0.62 1.87
N ALA A 279 -0.23 -1.53 2.50
CA ALA A 279 -0.55 -2.82 1.91
C ALA A 279 -1.66 -2.75 0.84
N SER A 280 -2.46 -1.67 0.80
CA SER A 280 -3.69 -1.61 0.01
C SER A 280 -3.46 -1.73 -1.50
N ILE A 281 -2.45 -1.04 -2.04
CA ILE A 281 -2.12 -1.08 -3.47
C ILE A 281 -1.61 -2.47 -3.89
N PRO A 282 -0.59 -3.07 -3.23
CA PRO A 282 -0.10 -4.38 -3.65
C PRO A 282 -1.12 -5.51 -3.41
N LEU A 283 -2.01 -5.40 -2.41
CA LEU A 283 -3.15 -6.32 -2.24
C LEU A 283 -4.12 -6.23 -3.43
N ALA A 284 -4.49 -5.03 -3.84
CA ALA A 284 -5.38 -4.81 -4.99
C ALA A 284 -4.73 -5.25 -6.31
N LEU A 285 -3.42 -5.03 -6.46
CA LEU A 285 -2.66 -5.49 -7.60
C LEU A 285 -2.64 -7.02 -7.70
N ASP A 286 -2.35 -7.74 -6.60
CA ASP A 286 -2.35 -9.21 -6.58
C ASP A 286 -3.73 -9.78 -6.93
N VAL A 287 -4.82 -9.20 -6.42
CA VAL A 287 -6.19 -9.61 -6.77
C VAL A 287 -6.43 -9.45 -8.26
N ALA A 288 -6.11 -8.29 -8.84
CA ALA A 288 -6.37 -8.01 -10.25
C ALA A 288 -5.50 -8.83 -11.23
N VAL A 289 -4.30 -9.21 -10.80
CA VAL A 289 -3.43 -10.13 -11.54
C VAL A 289 -3.96 -11.55 -11.50
N ARG A 290 -4.37 -12.03 -10.32
CA ARG A 290 -4.84 -13.42 -10.15
C ARG A 290 -6.21 -13.69 -10.76
N ASP A 291 -7.09 -12.70 -10.79
CA ASP A 291 -8.40 -12.86 -11.46
C ASP A 291 -8.36 -12.58 -12.98
N GLY A 292 -7.16 -12.28 -13.51
CA GLY A 292 -6.92 -12.13 -14.95
C GLY A 292 -7.39 -10.81 -15.54
N ARG A 293 -7.74 -9.81 -14.73
CA ARG A 293 -8.03 -8.46 -15.21
C ARG A 293 -6.76 -7.82 -15.79
N ILE A 294 -5.65 -7.85 -15.06
CA ILE A 294 -4.37 -7.34 -15.56
C ILE A 294 -3.67 -8.40 -16.40
N ARG A 295 -3.32 -8.03 -17.65
CA ARG A 295 -2.71 -8.91 -18.63
C ARG A 295 -1.47 -8.26 -19.25
N ALA A 296 -0.58 -9.08 -19.81
CA ALA A 296 0.62 -8.61 -20.50
C ALA A 296 0.26 -7.56 -21.58
N GLY A 297 1.08 -6.52 -21.64
CA GLY A 297 0.92 -5.38 -22.55
C GLY A 297 0.06 -4.23 -22.02
N GLN A 298 -0.71 -4.43 -20.96
CA GLN A 298 -1.58 -3.41 -20.40
C GLN A 298 -0.83 -2.42 -19.50
N HIS A 299 -1.31 -1.18 -19.46
CA HIS A 299 -0.77 -0.13 -18.61
C HIS A 299 -1.55 -0.02 -17.30
N VAL A 300 -0.80 -0.01 -16.20
CA VAL A 300 -1.35 0.09 -14.84
C VAL A 300 -0.82 1.36 -14.16
N MET A 301 -1.73 2.18 -13.64
CA MET A 301 -1.43 3.38 -12.86
C MET A 301 -1.64 3.07 -11.36
N LEU A 302 -0.56 3.06 -10.59
CA LEU A 302 -0.58 2.95 -9.13
C LEU A 302 -0.53 4.36 -8.53
N LEU A 303 -1.43 4.68 -7.58
CA LEU A 303 -1.53 6.00 -6.97
C LEU A 303 -1.60 5.90 -5.45
N GLY A 304 -0.64 6.49 -4.76
CA GLY A 304 -0.56 6.50 -3.29
C GLY A 304 -0.67 7.90 -2.70
N VAL A 305 -1.39 8.04 -1.59
CA VAL A 305 -1.41 9.24 -0.74
C VAL A 305 -1.49 8.83 0.72
N GLY A 306 -0.71 9.45 1.58
CA GLY A 306 -0.63 9.10 3.00
C GLY A 306 -0.35 10.30 3.90
N GLY A 307 -0.48 10.07 5.21
CA GLY A 307 -0.12 11.09 6.21
C GLY A 307 1.29 11.63 5.99
N GLY A 308 1.46 12.91 6.31
CA GLY A 308 2.68 13.64 6.13
C GLY A 308 2.42 15.07 5.61
N PHE A 309 1.82 15.38 4.46
CA PHE A 309 1.40 14.38 3.50
C PHE A 309 2.53 13.93 2.61
N THR A 310 2.43 12.66 2.20
CA THR A 310 3.25 12.09 1.14
C THR A 310 2.34 11.53 0.06
N TRP A 311 2.72 11.64 -1.21
CA TRP A 311 1.97 11.05 -2.32
C TRP A 311 2.89 10.69 -3.48
N GLY A 312 2.39 9.88 -4.39
CA GLY A 312 3.15 9.48 -5.56
C GLY A 312 2.37 8.61 -6.51
N SER A 313 2.96 8.43 -7.68
CA SER A 313 2.48 7.54 -8.73
C SER A 313 3.58 6.62 -9.21
N VAL A 314 3.20 5.43 -9.66
CA VAL A 314 4.01 4.57 -10.51
C VAL A 314 3.15 4.18 -11.71
N PHE A 315 3.61 4.50 -12.90
CA PHE A 315 3.00 4.07 -14.14
C PHE A 315 3.85 2.98 -14.76
N LEU A 316 3.23 1.84 -15.06
CA LEU A 316 3.94 0.67 -15.52
C LEU A 316 3.19 -0.02 -16.67
N GLN A 317 3.94 -0.74 -17.51
CA GLN A 317 3.42 -1.73 -18.44
C GLN A 317 3.57 -3.11 -17.82
N TRP A 318 2.49 -3.87 -17.74
CA TRP A 318 2.51 -5.24 -17.26
C TRP A 318 3.13 -6.15 -18.32
N THR A 319 4.16 -6.95 -17.94
CA THR A 319 4.93 -7.77 -18.90
C THR A 319 4.98 -9.24 -18.50
#